data_0843b98541124fe4d394b2250651a564
#
_entry.id   0843b98541124fe4d394b2250651a564
#
_cell.length_a   1.000
_cell.length_b   1.000
_cell.length_c   1.000
_cell.angle_alpha   90.00
_cell.angle_beta   90.00
_cell.angle_gamma   90.00
#
_symmetry.space_group_name_H-M   'P 1'
#
loop_
_entity.id
_entity.type
_entity.pdbx_description
1 polymer ?
#
loop_
_entity_poly.entity_id
_entity_poly.type
_entity_poly.pdbx_seq_one_letter_code
_entity_poly.pdbx_strand_id
1 'polypeptide(L)'
;MLARLQVDGFKTFEQLDVEFQPFTVVPGSNAAGKSNLFDALQLLSNSADRDVNEALRHLRGEPSELFRTTADGAASRISLAAEVLVDPIVVDSYGSRVVLKHTRIRYEVVLERREIRPNVPRIHVVEERVFPIAASEDTWAISRCSSEE
;
A
#
# COMPACT_ATOMS: atom_id res chain seq x y z
N MET A 1 -12.62 3.72 -0.47
CA MET A 1 -12.52 2.25 -0.61
C MET A 1 -11.21 1.89 -1.31
N LEU A 2 -10.46 0.91 -0.81
CA LEU A 2 -9.29 0.39 -1.52
C LEU A 2 -9.76 -0.47 -2.71
N ALA A 3 -9.22 -0.21 -3.91
CA ALA A 3 -9.57 -0.91 -5.15
C ALA A 3 -8.45 -1.85 -5.61
N ARG A 4 -7.19 -1.48 -5.41
CA ARG A 4 -6.02 -2.30 -5.78
C ARG A 4 -4.87 -2.06 -4.81
N LEU A 5 -4.11 -3.10 -4.53
CA LEU A 5 -2.87 -3.06 -3.75
C LEU A 5 -1.78 -3.79 -4.50
N GLN A 6 -0.67 -3.11 -4.69
CA GLN A 6 0.56 -3.70 -5.22
C GLN A 6 1.66 -3.60 -4.17
N VAL A 7 2.38 -4.69 -3.95
CA VAL A 7 3.42 -4.78 -2.92
C VAL A 7 4.59 -5.58 -3.47
N ASP A 8 5.78 -5.03 -3.35
CA ASP A 8 7.01 -5.73 -3.69
C ASP A 8 8.06 -5.58 -2.58
N GLY A 9 8.85 -6.61 -2.35
CA GLY A 9 9.94 -6.61 -1.37
C GLY A 9 9.51 -6.63 0.11
N PHE A 10 8.21 -6.82 0.41
CA PHE A 10 7.66 -6.81 1.77
C PHE A 10 7.38 -8.22 2.28
N LYS A 11 8.05 -8.63 3.37
CA LYS A 11 7.90 -9.94 4.02
C LYS A 11 8.04 -11.10 3.02
N THR A 12 6.93 -11.75 2.66
CA THR A 12 6.92 -12.85 1.69
C THR A 12 6.54 -12.42 0.27
N PHE A 13 6.19 -11.15 0.09
CA PHE A 13 5.65 -10.68 -1.18
C PHE A 13 6.74 -10.28 -2.19
N GLU A 14 6.61 -10.83 -3.38
CA GLU A 14 7.29 -10.47 -4.58
C GLU A 14 6.25 -10.19 -5.65
N GLN A 15 6.19 -8.93 -6.09
CA GLN A 15 5.25 -8.48 -7.11
C GLN A 15 3.79 -8.88 -6.84
N LEU A 16 3.36 -8.78 -5.57
CA LEU A 16 1.95 -8.98 -5.24
C LEU A 16 1.12 -7.89 -5.92
N ASP A 17 0.06 -8.30 -6.59
CA ASP A 17 -0.92 -7.42 -7.22
C ASP A 17 -2.31 -7.97 -6.96
N VAL A 18 -3.12 -7.23 -6.19
CA VAL A 18 -4.46 -7.68 -5.76
C VAL A 18 -5.49 -6.58 -6.00
N GLU A 19 -6.55 -6.92 -6.71
CA GLU A 19 -7.74 -6.10 -6.83
C GLU A 19 -8.77 -6.44 -5.76
N PHE A 20 -9.41 -5.42 -5.20
CA PHE A 20 -10.42 -5.55 -4.17
C PHE A 20 -11.81 -5.22 -4.71
N GLN A 21 -12.77 -5.98 -4.23
CA GLN A 21 -14.20 -5.72 -4.38
C GLN A 21 -14.72 -5.04 -3.11
N PRO A 22 -15.93 -4.46 -3.11
CA PRO A 22 -16.57 -3.98 -1.89
C PRO A 22 -16.64 -5.04 -0.77
N PHE A 23 -16.70 -6.30 -1.16
CA PHE A 23 -16.54 -7.45 -0.29
C PHE A 23 -15.54 -8.41 -0.90
N THR A 24 -14.41 -8.61 -0.21
CA THR A 24 -13.33 -9.49 -0.66
C THR A 24 -13.01 -10.51 0.43
N VAL A 25 -13.03 -11.79 0.08
CA VAL A 25 -12.63 -12.88 0.96
C VAL A 25 -11.23 -13.33 0.58
N VAL A 26 -10.36 -13.45 1.57
CA VAL A 26 -8.97 -13.93 1.41
C VAL A 26 -8.86 -15.35 1.97
N PRO A 27 -9.20 -16.40 1.21
CA PRO A 27 -9.04 -17.77 1.64
C PRO A 27 -7.57 -18.19 1.56
N GLY A 28 -7.20 -19.20 2.31
CA GLY A 28 -5.86 -19.78 2.23
C GLY A 28 -5.48 -20.55 3.48
N SER A 29 -4.54 -21.47 3.35
CA SER A 29 -3.96 -22.23 4.45
C SER A 29 -3.22 -21.34 5.45
N ASN A 30 -2.87 -21.88 6.60
CA ASN A 30 -1.95 -21.21 7.51
C ASN A 30 -0.60 -21.01 6.80
N ALA A 31 0.05 -19.89 7.07
CA ALA A 31 1.30 -19.46 6.42
C ALA A 31 1.21 -19.07 4.93
N ALA A 32 0.01 -19.01 4.33
CA ALA A 32 -0.17 -18.55 2.93
C ALA A 32 0.04 -17.03 2.72
N GLY A 33 0.57 -16.31 3.70
CA GLY A 33 0.82 -14.87 3.58
C GLY A 33 -0.37 -13.95 3.90
N LYS A 34 -1.55 -14.49 4.30
CA LYS A 34 -2.72 -13.68 4.66
C LYS A 34 -2.41 -12.59 5.68
N SER A 35 -1.69 -12.96 6.73
CA SER A 35 -1.29 -12.02 7.77
C SER A 35 -0.34 -10.94 7.24
N ASN A 36 0.51 -11.26 6.27
CA ASN A 36 1.40 -10.28 5.64
C ASN A 36 0.63 -9.30 4.76
N LEU A 37 -0.48 -9.74 4.14
CA LEU A 37 -1.39 -8.85 3.42
C LEU A 37 -2.03 -7.83 4.38
N PHE A 38 -2.50 -8.27 5.55
CA PHE A 38 -3.05 -7.37 6.56
C PHE A 38 -1.97 -6.42 7.12
N ASP A 39 -0.74 -6.87 7.29
CA ASP A 39 0.37 -6.01 7.70
C ASP A 39 0.68 -4.95 6.63
N ALA A 40 0.62 -5.28 5.34
CA ALA A 40 0.79 -4.31 4.25
C ALA A 40 -0.34 -3.26 4.23
N LEU A 41 -1.59 -3.69 4.41
CA LEU A 41 -2.74 -2.79 4.54
C LEU A 41 -2.62 -1.88 5.77
N GLN A 42 -2.15 -2.43 6.89
CA GLN A 42 -1.92 -1.66 8.12
C GLN A 42 -0.79 -0.65 7.95
N LEU A 43 0.29 -1.01 7.24
CA LEU A 43 1.38 -0.09 6.91
C LEU A 43 0.86 1.11 6.12
N LEU A 44 0.08 0.87 5.06
CA LEU A 44 -0.55 1.93 4.26
C LEU A 44 -1.44 2.84 5.12
N SER A 45 -2.31 2.24 5.94
CA SER A 45 -3.22 2.99 6.81
C SER A 45 -2.46 3.85 7.82
N ASN A 46 -1.43 3.28 8.46
CA ASN A 46 -0.61 4.00 9.43
C ASN A 46 0.21 5.11 8.78
N SER A 47 0.68 4.92 7.54
CA SER A 47 1.48 5.92 6.81
C SER A 47 0.65 7.14 6.39
N ALA A 48 -0.68 7.04 6.39
CA ALA A 48 -1.55 8.18 6.11
C ALA A 48 -1.56 9.21 7.28
N ASP A 49 -1.34 8.75 8.51
CA ASP A 49 -1.49 9.59 9.72
C ASP A 49 -0.19 9.78 10.50
N ARG A 50 0.87 9.04 10.15
CA ARG A 50 2.11 8.94 10.94
C ARG A 50 3.34 8.99 10.06
N ASP A 51 4.46 9.31 10.69
CA ASP A 51 5.77 9.12 10.05
C ASP A 51 6.04 7.62 9.80
N VAL A 52 6.78 7.33 8.75
CA VAL A 52 7.04 5.95 8.30
C VAL A 52 7.69 5.08 9.37
N ASN A 53 8.60 5.62 10.17
CA ASN A 53 9.27 4.84 11.22
C ASN A 53 8.29 4.49 12.34
N GLU A 54 7.36 5.38 12.66
CA GLU A 54 6.29 5.11 13.61
C GLU A 54 5.30 4.08 13.02
N ALA A 55 4.90 4.25 11.77
CA ALA A 55 4.03 3.30 11.08
C ALA A 55 4.60 1.88 11.08
N LEU A 56 5.89 1.73 10.84
CA LEU A 56 6.59 0.44 10.83
C LEU A 56 6.66 -0.21 12.23
N ARG A 57 6.80 0.57 13.31
CA ARG A 57 6.84 0.05 14.69
C ARG A 57 5.52 -0.57 15.15
N HIS A 58 4.41 -0.19 14.51
CA HIS A 58 3.09 -0.76 14.79
C HIS A 58 2.82 -2.08 14.08
N LEU A 59 3.74 -2.53 13.22
CA LEU A 59 3.64 -3.82 12.55
C LEU A 59 4.25 -4.92 13.40
N ARG A 60 3.88 -6.16 13.09
CA ARG A 60 4.43 -7.35 13.73
C ARG A 60 5.84 -7.65 13.20
N GLY A 61 6.76 -7.91 14.10
CA GLY A 61 8.16 -8.18 13.83
C GLY A 61 9.04 -6.94 13.91
N GLU A 62 10.34 -7.15 13.84
CA GLU A 62 11.30 -6.05 13.81
C GLU A 62 11.28 -5.35 12.42
N PRO A 63 11.54 -4.04 12.35
CA PRO A 63 11.54 -3.31 11.08
C PRO A 63 12.42 -3.92 9.99
N SER A 64 13.53 -4.57 10.37
CA SER A 64 14.42 -5.29 9.44
C SER A 64 13.78 -6.53 8.83
N GLU A 65 12.86 -7.20 9.53
CA GLU A 65 12.15 -8.39 9.10
C GLU A 65 11.01 -8.08 8.13
N LEU A 66 10.67 -6.81 7.95
CA LEU A 66 9.65 -6.39 6.99
C LEU A 66 10.15 -6.48 5.55
N PHE A 67 11.47 -6.48 5.34
CA PHE A 67 12.08 -6.65 4.03
C PHE A 67 12.12 -8.13 3.65
N ARG A 68 11.70 -8.42 2.42
CA ARG A 68 11.69 -9.80 1.91
C ARG A 68 13.10 -10.39 1.94
N THR A 69 13.21 -11.59 2.50
CA THR A 69 14.47 -12.35 2.49
C THR A 69 14.46 -13.33 1.33
N THR A 70 15.52 -13.30 0.53
CA THR A 70 15.77 -14.22 -0.58
C THR A 70 17.06 -15.03 -0.34
N ALA A 71 17.38 -15.97 -1.22
CA ALA A 71 18.63 -16.72 -1.15
C ALA A 71 19.87 -15.80 -1.25
N ASP A 72 19.73 -14.67 -1.95
CA ASP A 72 20.80 -13.69 -2.18
C ASP A 72 20.89 -12.62 -1.07
N GLY A 73 20.03 -12.73 -0.04
CA GLY A 73 19.97 -11.80 1.09
C GLY A 73 18.62 -11.11 1.22
N ALA A 74 18.55 -10.14 2.12
CA ALA A 74 17.33 -9.36 2.30
C ALA A 74 17.21 -8.25 1.24
N ALA A 75 16.00 -8.05 0.72
CA ALA A 75 15.70 -6.93 -0.14
C ALA A 75 16.09 -5.60 0.52
N SER A 76 16.59 -4.67 -0.24
CA SER A 76 16.95 -3.32 0.24
C SER A 76 15.78 -2.34 0.15
N ARG A 77 14.74 -2.68 -0.62
CA ARG A 77 13.59 -1.83 -0.91
C ARG A 77 12.26 -2.55 -0.69
N ILE A 78 11.27 -1.79 -0.28
CA ILE A 78 9.86 -2.16 -0.27
C ILE A 78 9.14 -1.12 -1.12
N SER A 79 8.35 -1.58 -2.10
CA SER A 79 7.47 -0.73 -2.89
C SER A 79 6.03 -1.07 -2.57
N LEU A 80 5.23 -0.05 -2.29
CA LEU A 80 3.80 -0.16 -2.05
C LEU A 80 3.07 0.81 -2.98
N ALA A 81 2.01 0.33 -3.62
CA ALA A 81 1.10 1.17 -4.36
C ALA A 81 -0.34 0.79 -4.04
N ALA A 82 -1.19 1.78 -3.82
CA ALA A 82 -2.59 1.62 -3.52
C ALA A 82 -3.45 2.47 -4.45
N GLU A 83 -4.46 1.87 -5.05
CA GLU A 83 -5.49 2.60 -5.77
C GLU A 83 -6.74 2.66 -4.90
N VAL A 84 -7.24 3.87 -4.69
CA VAL A 84 -8.38 4.12 -3.83
C VAL A 84 -9.49 4.85 -4.59
N LEU A 85 -10.73 4.51 -4.22
CA LEU A 85 -11.90 5.27 -4.57
C LEU A 85 -12.28 6.12 -3.37
N VAL A 86 -12.27 7.43 -3.54
CA VAL A 86 -12.65 8.42 -2.53
C VAL A 86 -14.03 9.01 -2.84
N ASP A 87 -14.69 9.54 -1.82
CA ASP A 87 -15.97 10.23 -2.02
C ASP A 87 -15.75 11.49 -2.86
N PRO A 88 -16.70 11.82 -3.76
CA PRO A 88 -16.60 13.03 -4.58
C PRO A 88 -16.67 14.31 -3.75
N ILE A 89 -17.21 14.24 -2.54
CA ILE A 89 -17.32 15.36 -1.61
C ILE A 89 -16.55 15.03 -0.35
N VAL A 90 -15.49 15.79 -0.09
CA VAL A 90 -14.70 15.68 1.14
C VAL A 90 -15.01 16.85 2.05
N VAL A 91 -15.18 16.57 3.32
CA VAL A 91 -15.37 17.59 4.35
C VAL A 91 -14.09 17.66 5.20
N ASP A 92 -13.49 18.83 5.28
CA ASP A 92 -12.30 19.03 6.10
C ASP A 92 -12.62 19.13 7.61
N SER A 93 -11.61 19.20 8.44
CA SER A 93 -11.75 19.31 9.90
C SER A 93 -12.46 20.62 10.36
N TYR A 94 -12.59 21.59 9.47
CA TYR A 94 -13.27 22.87 9.72
C TYR A 94 -14.71 22.90 9.19
N GLY A 95 -15.18 21.79 8.58
CA GLY A 95 -16.52 21.68 8.02
C GLY A 95 -16.66 22.22 6.59
N SER A 96 -15.56 22.63 5.95
CA SER A 96 -15.59 23.09 4.56
C SER A 96 -15.76 21.90 3.63
N ARG A 97 -16.65 22.05 2.63
CA ARG A 97 -16.90 21.02 1.62
C ARG A 97 -16.09 21.28 0.37
N VAL A 98 -15.36 20.28 -0.07
CA VAL A 98 -14.59 20.31 -1.32
C VAL A 98 -15.12 19.23 -2.24
N VAL A 99 -15.47 19.62 -3.47
CA VAL A 99 -15.84 18.67 -4.53
C VAL A 99 -14.56 18.26 -5.26
N LEU A 100 -14.25 16.98 -5.22
CA LEU A 100 -13.08 16.44 -5.89
C LEU A 100 -13.33 16.29 -7.39
N LYS A 101 -12.37 16.74 -8.19
CA LYS A 101 -12.38 16.55 -9.64
C LYS A 101 -12.14 15.09 -10.05
N HIS A 102 -11.36 14.38 -9.24
CA HIS A 102 -11.00 12.99 -9.46
C HIS A 102 -11.29 12.19 -8.19
N THR A 103 -12.00 11.10 -8.33
CA THR A 103 -12.37 10.21 -7.22
C THR A 103 -11.52 8.94 -7.17
N ARG A 104 -10.74 8.68 -8.22
CA ARG A 104 -9.78 7.58 -8.30
C ARG A 104 -8.38 8.14 -8.13
N ILE A 105 -7.70 7.69 -7.09
CA ILE A 105 -6.38 8.18 -6.69
C ILE A 105 -5.45 7.00 -6.53
N ARG A 106 -4.22 7.15 -7.02
CA ARG A 106 -3.13 6.22 -6.78
C ARG A 106 -2.10 6.87 -5.87
N TYR A 107 -1.77 6.16 -4.80
CA TYR A 107 -0.68 6.47 -3.88
C TYR A 107 0.43 5.47 -4.08
N GLU A 108 1.66 5.94 -4.13
CA GLU A 108 2.86 5.11 -4.24
C GLU A 108 3.89 5.55 -3.21
N VAL A 109 4.54 4.59 -2.56
CA VAL A 109 5.64 4.83 -1.65
C VAL A 109 6.72 3.78 -1.82
N VAL A 110 7.97 4.21 -1.80
CA VAL A 110 9.14 3.33 -1.80
C VAL A 110 9.95 3.58 -0.53
N LEU A 111 10.14 2.52 0.21
CA LEU A 111 10.96 2.49 1.42
C LEU A 111 12.30 1.82 1.10
N GLU A 112 13.39 2.39 1.60
CA GLU A 112 14.72 1.84 1.44
C GLU A 112 15.40 1.67 2.78
N ARG A 113 15.97 0.49 2.99
CA ARG A 113 16.82 0.21 4.15
C ARG A 113 18.26 0.60 3.84
N ARG A 114 18.79 1.54 4.63
CA ARG A 114 20.19 1.98 4.55
C ARG A 114 20.91 1.76 5.87
N GLU A 115 22.13 1.28 5.81
CA GLU A 115 23.00 1.27 6.98
C GLU A 115 23.66 2.63 7.16
N ILE A 116 23.34 3.29 8.28
CA ILE A 116 23.99 4.57 8.64
C ILE A 116 25.29 4.33 9.38
N ARG A 117 25.36 3.24 10.13
CA ARG A 117 26.57 2.72 10.81
C ARG A 117 26.54 1.20 10.74
N PRO A 118 27.67 0.52 10.92
CA PRO A 118 27.70 -0.95 10.96
C PRO A 118 26.62 -1.49 11.90
N ASN A 119 25.74 -2.35 11.40
CA ASN A 119 24.63 -2.98 12.12
C ASN A 119 23.53 -2.03 12.66
N VAL A 120 23.45 -0.80 12.16
CA VAL A 120 22.36 0.12 12.48
C VAL A 120 21.60 0.49 11.21
N PRO A 121 20.66 -0.38 10.76
CA PRO A 121 19.83 -0.07 9.62
C PRO A 121 18.79 1.00 9.99
N ARG A 122 18.53 1.90 9.06
CA ARG A 122 17.37 2.81 9.10
C ARG A 122 16.57 2.69 7.83
N ILE A 123 15.27 2.90 7.96
CA ILE A 123 14.34 2.88 6.83
C ILE A 123 14.00 4.32 6.48
N HIS A 124 14.12 4.63 5.19
CA HIS A 124 13.86 5.94 4.64
C HIS A 124 12.78 5.85 3.56
N VAL A 125 11.92 6.84 3.49
CA VAL A 125 11.09 7.07 2.30
C VAL A 125 12.00 7.67 1.24
N VAL A 126 12.15 7.00 0.12
CA VAL A 126 12.98 7.47 -1.01
C VAL A 126 12.13 7.99 -2.17
N GLU A 127 10.87 7.58 -2.20
CA GLU A 127 9.90 8.05 -3.19
C GLU A 127 8.50 8.01 -2.57
N GLU A 128 7.73 9.07 -2.80
CA GLU A 128 6.34 9.17 -2.41
C GLU A 128 5.56 9.98 -3.44
N ARG A 129 4.46 9.42 -3.95
CA ARG A 129 3.64 10.07 -4.98
C ARG A 129 2.16 9.85 -4.71
N VAL A 130 1.36 10.88 -5.00
CA VAL A 130 -0.10 10.82 -5.03
C VAL A 130 -0.56 11.46 -6.34
N PHE A 131 -1.35 10.74 -7.11
CA PHE A 131 -1.87 11.26 -8.36
C PHE A 131 -3.24 10.66 -8.73
N PRO A 132 -4.06 11.41 -9.50
CA PRO A 132 -5.32 10.87 -9.97
C PRO A 132 -5.12 9.84 -11.08
N ILE A 133 -5.98 8.83 -11.11
CA ILE A 133 -6.05 7.86 -12.22
C ILE A 133 -7.02 8.43 -13.26
N ALA A 134 -6.56 8.55 -14.50
CA ALA A 134 -7.41 8.98 -15.59
C ALA A 134 -8.47 7.91 -15.90
N ALA A 135 -9.68 8.33 -16.26
CA ALA A 135 -10.79 7.40 -16.53
C ALA A 135 -10.46 6.40 -17.66
N SER A 136 -9.63 6.80 -18.62
CA SER A 136 -9.15 5.93 -19.71
C SER A 136 -8.14 4.86 -19.26
N GLU A 137 -7.53 5.04 -18.10
CA GLU A 137 -6.50 4.16 -17.53
C GLU A 137 -7.03 3.36 -16.33
N ASP A 138 -8.28 3.63 -15.91
CA ASP A 138 -8.90 2.98 -14.75
C ASP A 138 -9.47 1.60 -15.13
N THR A 139 -8.58 0.62 -15.20
CA THR A 139 -8.93 -0.77 -15.53
C THR A 139 -9.94 -1.36 -14.54
N TRP A 140 -9.89 -0.94 -13.27
CA TRP A 140 -10.80 -1.39 -12.22
C TRP A 140 -12.25 -0.90 -12.45
N ALA A 141 -12.45 0.34 -12.86
CA ALA A 141 -13.76 0.88 -13.21
C ALA A 141 -14.27 0.33 -14.54
N ILE A 142 -13.40 0.25 -15.56
CA ILE A 142 -13.75 -0.26 -16.89
C ILE A 142 -14.26 -1.71 -16.82
N SER A 143 -13.56 -2.57 -16.06
CA SER A 143 -13.97 -3.97 -15.91
C SER A 143 -15.35 -4.16 -15.29
N ARG A 144 -15.83 -3.19 -14.48
CA ARG A 144 -17.15 -3.23 -13.84
C ARG A 144 -18.26 -2.66 -14.68
N CYS A 145 -18.00 -1.62 -15.45
CA CYS A 145 -18.97 -1.09 -16.39
C CYS A 145 -19.30 -2.09 -17.52
N SER A 146 -18.34 -2.98 -17.86
CA SER A 146 -18.53 -4.01 -18.90
C SER A 146 -19.26 -5.26 -18.41
N SER A 147 -19.50 -5.42 -17.11
CA SER A 147 -20.18 -6.60 -16.53
C SER A 147 -21.67 -6.39 -16.27
N GLU A 148 -22.23 -5.24 -16.60
CA GLU A 148 -23.65 -4.90 -16.42
C GLU A 148 -24.47 -4.98 -17.74
N GLU A 149 -23.90 -5.51 -18.82
CA GLU A 149 -24.59 -5.89 -20.05
C GLU A 149 -24.76 -7.44 -20.10
#